data_05cfd98c285972265f1162f7d77348e7
#
_entry.id   05cfd98c285972265f1162f7d77348e7
#
_cell.length_a   1.000
_cell.length_b   1.000
_cell.length_c   1.000
_cell.angle_alpha   90.00
_cell.angle_beta   90.00
_cell.angle_gamma   90.00
#
_symmetry.space_group_name_H-M   'P 1'
#
loop_
_entity.id
_entity.type
_entity.pdbx_description
1 polymer ?
#
loop_
_entity_poly.entity_id
_entity_poly.type
_entity_poly.pdbx_seq_one_letter_code
_entity_poly.pdbx_strand_id
1 'polypeptide(L)'
;LCVATLGMVLGSVTVLRWRLDQDPDLNLDLSDVTEPIPALDIHHDRGPVRVSYEYRIQQSDARAFMICMQDMRRVRRRGGGSNWAVYEDILQPGIFVETFVVGSWMEHLRQLERYTMNDRKIQTRVQAFHQAEQMPIARYLVAPE
;
A
#
# COMPACT_ATOMS: atom_id res chain seq x y z
N LEU A 1 10.37 -21.41 -50.71
CA LEU A 1 11.44 -20.85 -49.87
C LEU A 1 11.02 -19.52 -49.20
N CYS A 2 10.00 -18.79 -49.67
CA CYS A 2 9.60 -17.51 -49.10
C CYS A 2 8.64 -17.54 -47.88
N VAL A 3 8.08 -18.68 -47.52
CA VAL A 3 7.08 -18.80 -46.41
C VAL A 3 7.74 -19.01 -45.06
N ALA A 4 8.93 -19.62 -45.01
CA ALA A 4 9.64 -19.87 -43.76
C ALA A 4 10.29 -18.59 -43.14
N THR A 5 10.66 -17.62 -43.95
CA THR A 5 11.28 -16.36 -43.49
C THR A 5 10.29 -15.37 -42.90
N LEU A 6 9.02 -15.40 -43.32
CA LEU A 6 7.97 -14.53 -42.78
C LEU A 6 7.55 -14.92 -41.36
N GLY A 7 7.56 -16.21 -41.03
CA GLY A 7 7.25 -16.72 -39.70
C GLY A 7 8.29 -16.33 -38.64
N MET A 8 9.58 -16.27 -39.00
CA MET A 8 10.63 -15.88 -38.08
C MET A 8 10.62 -14.38 -37.71
N VAL A 9 10.23 -13.54 -38.68
CA VAL A 9 10.15 -12.08 -38.45
C VAL A 9 8.95 -11.75 -37.54
N LEU A 10 7.81 -12.43 -37.71
CA LEU A 10 6.65 -12.25 -36.83
C LEU A 10 6.89 -12.76 -35.41
N GLY A 11 7.64 -13.85 -35.24
CA GLY A 11 8.02 -14.35 -33.91
C GLY A 11 8.95 -13.40 -33.15
N SER A 12 9.89 -12.76 -33.85
CA SER A 12 10.84 -11.82 -33.26
C SER A 12 10.18 -10.51 -32.81
N VAL A 13 9.15 -10.06 -33.52
CA VAL A 13 8.38 -8.83 -33.13
C VAL A 13 7.51 -9.08 -31.89
N THR A 14 6.98 -10.28 -31.71
CA THR A 14 6.20 -10.62 -30.52
C THR A 14 7.07 -10.72 -29.27
N VAL A 15 8.27 -11.25 -29.37
CA VAL A 15 9.23 -11.33 -28.24
C VAL A 15 9.73 -9.93 -27.85
N LEU A 16 9.91 -9.02 -28.81
CA LEU A 16 10.31 -7.63 -28.54
C LEU A 16 9.19 -6.78 -27.91
N ARG A 17 7.93 -7.16 -28.07
CA ARG A 17 6.79 -6.50 -27.43
C ARG A 17 6.50 -7.00 -26.01
N TRP A 18 7.00 -8.17 -25.66
CA TRP A 18 6.99 -8.69 -24.28
C TRP A 18 8.34 -8.41 -23.61
N ARG A 19 8.75 -7.14 -23.61
CA ARG A 19 9.59 -6.67 -22.51
C ARG A 19 8.68 -6.76 -21.29
N LEU A 20 8.90 -7.79 -20.49
CA LEU A 20 8.63 -7.70 -19.06
C LEU A 20 9.25 -6.38 -18.63
N ASP A 21 8.42 -5.43 -18.26
CA ASP A 21 8.82 -4.28 -17.47
C ASP A 21 9.42 -4.87 -16.19
N GLN A 22 10.69 -5.27 -16.28
CA GLN A 22 11.54 -5.41 -15.12
C GLN A 22 11.69 -3.98 -14.66
N ASP A 23 10.83 -3.61 -13.71
CA ASP A 23 10.97 -2.39 -12.94
C ASP A 23 12.38 -2.48 -12.30
N PRO A 24 13.41 -1.76 -12.83
CA PRO A 24 14.79 -1.95 -12.42
C PRO A 24 15.05 -1.46 -10.99
N ASP A 25 14.00 -0.98 -10.30
CA ASP A 25 14.05 -0.35 -8.98
C ASP A 25 13.25 -1.09 -7.90
N LEU A 26 12.98 -2.39 -8.05
CA LEU A 26 12.41 -3.19 -6.95
C LEU A 26 13.47 -3.39 -5.86
N ASN A 27 13.70 -2.33 -5.07
CA ASN A 27 14.49 -2.43 -3.85
C ASN A 27 13.68 -3.18 -2.80
N LEU A 28 13.99 -4.46 -2.59
CA LEU A 28 13.35 -5.35 -1.62
C LEU A 28 14.06 -5.34 -0.25
N ASP A 29 15.07 -4.49 -0.07
CA ASP A 29 15.69 -4.33 1.25
C ASP A 29 14.64 -3.89 2.27
N LEU A 30 14.72 -4.44 3.48
CA LEU A 30 13.79 -4.11 4.55
C LEU A 30 13.99 -2.64 4.97
N SER A 31 12.88 -1.93 5.18
CA SER A 31 12.91 -0.58 5.73
C SER A 31 12.88 -0.63 7.26
N ASP A 32 13.58 0.30 7.88
CA ASP A 32 13.46 0.52 9.32
C ASP A 32 12.13 1.25 9.61
N VAL A 33 11.15 0.50 10.09
CA VAL A 33 9.82 1.01 10.47
C VAL A 33 9.70 0.94 11.99
N THR A 34 9.48 2.08 12.61
CA THR A 34 9.28 2.15 14.05
C THR A 34 8.02 1.40 14.45
N GLU A 35 8.18 0.42 15.36
CA GLU A 35 7.08 -0.34 15.93
C GLU A 35 6.21 0.58 16.82
N PRO A 36 4.87 0.57 16.64
CA PRO A 36 3.98 1.33 17.51
C PRO A 36 3.89 0.67 18.90
N ILE A 37 4.02 1.48 19.94
CA ILE A 37 3.90 1.04 21.33
C ILE A 37 2.43 1.12 21.73
N PRO A 38 1.75 -0.02 22.02
CA PRO A 38 0.36 0.00 22.44
C PRO A 38 0.23 0.59 23.85
N ALA A 39 -0.78 1.44 24.05
CA ALA A 39 -1.13 1.99 25.36
C ALA A 39 -1.97 1.01 26.22
N LEU A 40 -2.55 0.00 25.58
CA LEU A 40 -3.30 -1.07 26.25
C LEU A 40 -2.39 -2.30 26.39
N ASP A 41 -2.56 -3.03 27.49
CA ASP A 41 -2.00 -4.37 27.61
C ASP A 41 -2.76 -5.30 26.67
N ILE A 42 -2.14 -5.56 25.51
CA ILE A 42 -2.75 -6.33 24.44
C ILE A 42 -1.97 -7.63 24.24
N HIS A 43 -2.66 -8.75 24.34
CA HIS A 43 -2.06 -10.03 23.97
C HIS A 43 -1.70 -10.03 22.48
N HIS A 44 -0.55 -10.60 22.14
CA HIS A 44 -0.01 -10.57 20.78
C HIS A 44 -0.91 -11.23 19.73
N ASP A 45 -1.70 -12.22 20.11
CA ASP A 45 -2.66 -12.94 19.27
C ASP A 45 -4.04 -12.26 19.21
N ARG A 46 -4.26 -11.21 20.00
CA ARG A 46 -5.52 -10.47 20.00
C ARG A 46 -5.80 -9.84 18.66
N GLY A 47 -7.00 -10.04 18.15
CA GLY A 47 -7.46 -9.52 16.86
C GLY A 47 -8.92 -9.90 16.58
N PRO A 48 -9.42 -9.56 15.38
CA PRO A 48 -8.73 -8.82 14.33
C PRO A 48 -8.43 -7.36 14.71
N VAL A 49 -7.37 -6.81 14.15
CA VAL A 49 -7.00 -5.41 14.32
C VAL A 49 -7.34 -4.63 13.06
N ARG A 50 -8.12 -3.57 13.21
CA ARG A 50 -8.36 -2.59 12.15
C ARG A 50 -7.33 -1.48 12.23
N VAL A 51 -6.63 -1.27 11.14
CA VAL A 51 -5.68 -0.16 10.98
C VAL A 51 -6.35 0.91 10.11
N SER A 52 -6.24 2.17 10.48
CA SER A 52 -6.72 3.28 9.65
C SER A 52 -5.72 4.43 9.64
N TYR A 53 -5.64 5.11 8.49
CA TYR A 53 -4.86 6.33 8.27
C TYR A 53 -5.79 7.42 7.76
N GLU A 54 -5.70 8.62 8.34
CA GLU A 54 -6.45 9.79 7.88
C GLU A 54 -5.53 10.70 7.06
N TYR A 55 -5.98 11.05 5.85
CA TYR A 55 -5.28 11.93 4.93
C TYR A 55 -6.11 13.18 4.66
N ARG A 56 -5.45 14.34 4.66
CA ARG A 56 -6.05 15.61 4.22
C ARG A 56 -5.53 15.93 2.83
N ILE A 57 -6.41 15.82 1.83
CA ILE A 57 -6.04 15.88 0.42
C ILE A 57 -6.73 17.09 -0.22
N GLN A 58 -5.99 17.86 -0.98
CA GLN A 58 -6.57 18.94 -1.76
C GLN A 58 -7.50 18.35 -2.82
N GLN A 59 -8.67 18.95 -3.01
CA GLN A 59 -9.70 18.40 -3.90
C GLN A 59 -9.20 18.24 -5.35
N SER A 60 -8.32 19.13 -5.81
CA SER A 60 -7.67 19.02 -7.13
C SER A 60 -6.82 17.74 -7.28
N ASP A 61 -6.28 17.23 -6.17
CA ASP A 61 -5.34 16.12 -6.14
C ASP A 61 -5.99 14.77 -5.82
N ALA A 62 -7.28 14.78 -5.46
CA ALA A 62 -8.03 13.59 -5.03
C ALA A 62 -7.91 12.43 -6.03
N ARG A 63 -8.01 12.72 -7.34
CA ARG A 63 -7.88 11.70 -8.39
C ARG A 63 -6.47 11.09 -8.44
N ALA A 64 -5.42 11.92 -8.38
CA ALA A 64 -4.03 11.46 -8.40
C ALA A 64 -3.70 10.69 -7.12
N PHE A 65 -4.17 11.15 -5.97
CA PHE A 65 -4.09 10.43 -4.71
C PHE A 65 -4.70 9.04 -4.81
N MET A 66 -5.93 8.91 -5.32
CA MET A 66 -6.61 7.62 -5.46
C MET A 66 -5.90 6.65 -6.40
N ILE A 67 -5.19 7.16 -7.42
CA ILE A 67 -4.32 6.33 -8.28
C ILE A 67 -3.15 5.78 -7.48
N CYS A 68 -2.45 6.62 -6.69
CA CYS A 68 -1.36 6.17 -5.83
C CYS A 68 -1.83 5.18 -4.75
N MET A 69 -3.05 5.33 -4.26
CA MET A 69 -3.64 4.41 -3.28
C MET A 69 -3.85 2.99 -3.83
N GLN A 70 -3.92 2.78 -5.15
CA GLN A 70 -3.95 1.42 -5.71
C GLN A 70 -2.61 0.68 -5.52
N ASP A 71 -1.49 1.41 -5.55
CA ASP A 71 -0.18 0.83 -5.23
C ASP A 71 -0.11 0.49 -3.74
N MET A 72 -0.58 1.39 -2.87
CA MET A 72 -0.68 1.14 -1.43
C MET A 72 -1.57 -0.07 -1.11
N ARG A 73 -2.68 -0.25 -1.81
CA ARG A 73 -3.53 -1.44 -1.69
C ARG A 73 -2.73 -2.73 -1.89
N ARG A 74 -1.85 -2.77 -2.92
CA ARG A 74 -1.01 -3.95 -3.19
C ARG A 74 -0.05 -4.20 -2.05
N VAL A 75 0.56 -3.15 -1.50
CA VAL A 75 1.45 -3.23 -0.32
C VAL A 75 0.70 -3.82 0.87
N ARG A 76 -0.48 -3.27 1.22
CA ARG A 76 -1.29 -3.75 2.36
C ARG A 76 -1.69 -5.22 2.19
N ARG A 77 -2.17 -5.60 1.00
CA ARG A 77 -2.58 -7.00 0.71
C ARG A 77 -1.42 -7.97 0.79
N ARG A 78 -0.26 -7.62 0.23
CA ARG A 78 0.94 -8.46 0.31
C ARG A 78 1.39 -8.64 1.76
N GLY A 79 1.25 -7.63 2.60
CA GLY A 79 1.54 -7.69 4.03
C GLY A 79 0.53 -8.47 4.86
N GLY A 80 -0.54 -9.02 4.28
CA GLY A 80 -1.58 -9.77 5.00
C GLY A 80 -2.83 -8.94 5.36
N GLY A 81 -2.89 -7.68 4.93
CA GLY A 81 -4.06 -6.82 5.12
C GLY A 81 -5.25 -7.27 4.26
N SER A 82 -6.40 -7.41 4.88
CA SER A 82 -7.69 -7.73 4.26
C SER A 82 -8.64 -6.54 4.36
N ASN A 83 -9.79 -6.60 3.67
CA ASN A 83 -10.85 -5.59 3.73
C ASN A 83 -10.33 -4.15 3.53
N TRP A 84 -9.35 -3.99 2.63
CA TRP A 84 -8.79 -2.70 2.32
C TRP A 84 -9.80 -1.81 1.59
N ALA A 85 -9.96 -0.59 2.08
CA ALA A 85 -10.80 0.43 1.48
C ALA A 85 -10.27 1.84 1.75
N VAL A 86 -10.67 2.78 0.90
CA VAL A 86 -10.49 4.22 1.12
C VAL A 86 -11.86 4.86 1.07
N TYR A 87 -12.17 5.67 2.06
CA TYR A 87 -13.43 6.43 2.17
C TYR A 87 -13.11 7.92 2.15
N GLU A 88 -13.97 8.72 1.57
CA GLU A 88 -13.98 10.17 1.75
C GLU A 88 -15.05 10.54 2.79
N ASP A 89 -14.72 11.47 3.70
CA ASP A 89 -15.66 11.98 4.68
C ASP A 89 -16.68 12.90 3.98
N ILE A 90 -17.95 12.51 4.04
CA ILE A 90 -19.05 13.28 3.39
C ILE A 90 -19.34 14.61 4.07
N LEU A 91 -18.95 14.77 5.34
CA LEU A 91 -19.13 16.01 6.11
C LEU A 91 -17.91 16.92 6.03
N GLN A 92 -16.75 16.37 5.70
CA GLN A 92 -15.48 17.08 5.57
C GLN A 92 -14.80 16.70 4.25
N PRO A 93 -15.24 17.26 3.11
CA PRO A 93 -14.63 16.98 1.80
C PRO A 93 -13.12 17.20 1.82
N GLY A 94 -12.37 16.28 1.21
CA GLY A 94 -10.90 16.29 1.23
C GLY A 94 -10.29 15.52 2.40
N ILE A 95 -11.08 15.01 3.35
CA ILE A 95 -10.62 14.03 4.34
C ILE A 95 -10.85 12.62 3.77
N PHE A 96 -9.75 11.88 3.58
CA PHE A 96 -9.77 10.50 3.13
C PHE A 96 -9.27 9.58 4.23
N VAL A 97 -9.95 8.44 4.42
CA VAL A 97 -9.57 7.45 5.43
C VAL A 97 -9.28 6.12 4.74
N GLU A 98 -8.01 5.72 4.75
CA GLU A 98 -7.59 4.36 4.40
C GLU A 98 -7.90 3.44 5.56
N THR A 99 -8.48 2.27 5.31
CA THR A 99 -8.67 1.23 6.31
C THR A 99 -8.29 -0.14 5.77
N PHE A 100 -7.78 -1.00 6.64
CA PHE A 100 -7.61 -2.43 6.38
C PHE A 100 -7.62 -3.21 7.69
N VAL A 101 -7.74 -4.53 7.60
CA VAL A 101 -7.82 -5.42 8.76
C VAL A 101 -6.68 -6.43 8.67
N VAL A 102 -6.00 -6.65 9.78
CA VAL A 102 -5.01 -7.72 9.97
C VAL A 102 -5.52 -8.73 11.01
N GLY A 103 -5.08 -9.97 10.93
CA GLY A 103 -5.63 -11.07 11.73
C GLY A 103 -5.40 -10.90 13.24
N SER A 104 -4.26 -10.33 13.64
CA SER A 104 -3.93 -10.07 15.03
C SER A 104 -2.90 -8.94 15.17
N TRP A 105 -2.65 -8.50 16.40
CA TRP A 105 -1.57 -7.54 16.68
C TRP A 105 -0.20 -8.09 16.25
N MET A 106 0.08 -9.36 16.56
CA MET A 106 1.31 -10.02 16.13
C MET A 106 1.48 -10.02 14.61
N GLU A 107 0.39 -10.28 13.87
CA GLU A 107 0.46 -10.26 12.40
C GLU A 107 0.73 -8.85 11.87
N HIS A 108 0.21 -7.81 12.55
CA HIS A 108 0.54 -6.42 12.23
C HIS A 108 2.03 -6.12 12.42
N LEU A 109 2.62 -6.54 13.53
CA LEU A 109 4.05 -6.36 13.79
C LEU A 109 4.90 -7.06 12.71
N ARG A 110 4.57 -8.32 12.38
CA ARG A 110 5.22 -9.06 11.29
C ARG A 110 5.06 -8.36 9.93
N GLN A 111 3.94 -7.67 9.70
CA GLN A 111 3.74 -6.87 8.50
C GLN A 111 4.76 -5.72 8.44
N LEU A 112 4.98 -5.02 9.55
CA LEU A 112 5.96 -3.94 9.66
C LEU A 112 7.38 -4.44 9.41
N GLU A 113 7.76 -5.59 9.98
CA GLU A 113 9.08 -6.21 9.79
C GLU A 113 9.35 -6.56 8.31
N ARG A 114 8.31 -6.90 7.54
CA ARG A 114 8.41 -7.25 6.11
C ARG A 114 8.30 -6.05 5.18
N TYR A 115 8.23 -4.83 5.74
CA TYR A 115 8.07 -3.61 4.96
C TYR A 115 9.35 -3.26 4.22
N THR A 116 9.30 -3.24 2.90
CA THR A 116 10.48 -3.03 2.05
C THR A 116 10.74 -1.55 1.77
N MET A 117 11.94 -1.22 1.29
CA MET A 117 12.27 0.14 0.85
C MET A 117 11.38 0.60 -0.31
N ASN A 118 10.95 -0.32 -1.18
CA ASN A 118 9.99 -0.02 -2.24
C ASN A 118 8.61 0.35 -1.67
N ASP A 119 8.15 -0.36 -0.64
CA ASP A 119 6.90 -0.04 0.05
C ASP A 119 6.96 1.34 0.69
N ARG A 120 8.11 1.69 1.26
CA ARG A 120 8.36 3.01 1.81
C ARG A 120 8.30 4.12 0.75
N LYS A 121 8.87 3.88 -0.42
CA LYS A 121 8.75 4.83 -1.56
C LYS A 121 7.28 5.05 -1.95
N ILE A 122 6.48 3.98 -2.00
CA ILE A 122 5.03 4.06 -2.27
C ILE A 122 4.34 4.87 -1.18
N GLN A 123 4.60 4.58 0.08
CA GLN A 123 4.04 5.31 1.21
C GLN A 123 4.41 6.79 1.18
N THR A 124 5.67 7.13 0.92
CA THR A 124 6.13 8.52 0.81
C THR A 124 5.40 9.26 -0.31
N ARG A 125 5.18 8.62 -1.47
CA ARG A 125 4.38 9.23 -2.56
C ARG A 125 2.94 9.51 -2.15
N VAL A 126 2.30 8.59 -1.43
CA VAL A 126 0.94 8.80 -0.90
C VAL A 126 0.93 9.93 0.12
N GLN A 127 1.89 9.94 1.04
CA GLN A 127 2.01 10.97 2.08
C GLN A 127 2.29 12.37 1.51
N ALA A 128 2.94 12.48 0.35
CA ALA A 128 3.20 13.76 -0.31
C ALA A 128 1.93 14.52 -0.71
N PHE A 129 0.77 13.86 -0.82
CA PHE A 129 -0.52 14.51 -1.05
C PHE A 129 -1.13 15.10 0.23
N HIS A 130 -0.62 14.72 1.40
CA HIS A 130 -1.18 15.16 2.68
C HIS A 130 -0.88 16.63 2.98
N GLN A 131 -1.93 17.41 3.29
CA GLN A 131 -1.90 18.87 3.45
C GLN A 131 -1.81 19.35 4.91
N ALA A 132 -1.33 18.53 5.83
CA ALA A 132 -1.17 18.92 7.22
C ALA A 132 0.31 18.91 7.64
N GLU A 133 0.65 19.71 8.65
CA GLU A 133 2.02 19.76 9.21
C GLU A 133 2.43 18.40 9.82
N GLN A 134 1.48 17.69 10.42
CA GLN A 134 1.72 16.36 10.99
C GLN A 134 1.41 15.28 9.97
N MET A 135 2.29 14.31 9.88
CA MET A 135 2.10 13.14 9.01
C MET A 135 0.81 12.37 9.37
N PRO A 136 0.20 11.65 8.42
CA PRO A 136 -0.96 10.81 8.70
C PRO A 136 -0.70 9.85 9.86
N ILE A 137 -1.56 9.93 10.89
CA ILE A 137 -1.43 9.11 12.09
C ILE A 137 -2.19 7.80 11.90
N ALA A 138 -1.51 6.68 12.18
CA ALA A 138 -2.16 5.38 12.23
C ALA A 138 -3.01 5.25 13.49
N ARG A 139 -4.24 4.74 13.34
CA ARG A 139 -5.08 4.29 14.44
C ARG A 139 -5.22 2.77 14.39
N TYR A 140 -5.06 2.13 15.52
CA TYR A 140 -5.15 0.70 15.70
C TYR A 140 -6.35 0.40 16.58
N LEU A 141 -7.35 -0.28 16.04
CA LEU A 141 -8.61 -0.57 16.71
C LEU A 141 -8.78 -2.08 16.83
N VAL A 142 -9.10 -2.55 18.01
CA VAL A 142 -9.43 -3.94 18.28
C VAL A 142 -10.79 -4.00 18.95
N ALA A 143 -11.57 -5.06 18.67
CA ALA A 143 -12.86 -5.23 19.33
C ALA A 143 -12.66 -5.38 20.86
N PRO A 144 -13.50 -4.76 21.69
CA PRO A 144 -13.49 -5.01 23.14
C PRO A 144 -13.80 -6.49 23.42
N GLU A 145 -13.34 -6.98 24.53
CA GLU A 145 -13.70 -8.33 25.04
C GLU A 145 -15.10 -8.36 25.59
#